data_aae9c55c044c32096fce91c311a0c2ea
#
_entry.id   aae9c55c044c32096fce91c311a0c2ea
#
_cell.length_a   1.000
_cell.length_b   1.000
_cell.length_c   1.000
_cell.angle_alpha   90.00
_cell.angle_beta   90.00
_cell.angle_gamma   90.00
#
_symmetry.space_group_name_H-M   'P 1'
#
loop_
_entity.id
_entity.type
_entity.pdbx_description
1 polymer ?
#
loop_
_entity_poly.entity_id
_entity_poly.type
_entity_poly.pdbx_seq_one_letter_code
_entity_poly.pdbx_strand_id
1 'polypeptide(L)'
;MPELPEVETTKRGLEPLILERQVLSIHIYQKQLRWKIPSHLPTTIKGEFIKKISRRAKFILIKFNNGTLVIHLGMSGSISVVPSGEPLKKHHHFELLFDNETSMRFHDPRRFGSILWQKNNEKLSLFKNLGPEPLSSEFNENTLYLSSRDRKKNIKRLLWIAI
;
A
#
# COMPACT_ATOMS: atom_id res chain seq x y z
N MET A 1 -9.53 -12.08 0.08
CA MET A 1 -9.06 -10.68 -0.03
C MET A 1 -8.20 -10.40 1.17
N PRO A 2 -6.97 -9.89 1.01
CA PRO A 2 -6.16 -9.51 2.15
C PRO A 2 -6.90 -8.49 3.03
N GLU A 3 -7.10 -8.86 4.29
CA GLU A 3 -7.69 -8.00 5.31
C GLU A 3 -6.58 -7.24 6.05
N LEU A 4 -6.92 -6.44 7.04
CA LEU A 4 -5.97 -5.61 7.76
C LEU A 4 -4.78 -6.41 8.34
N PRO A 5 -4.98 -7.59 8.99
CA PRO A 5 -3.86 -8.37 9.53
C PRO A 5 -2.87 -8.84 8.47
N GLU A 6 -3.34 -9.29 7.31
CA GLU A 6 -2.47 -9.74 6.22
C GLU A 6 -1.71 -8.58 5.58
N VAL A 7 -2.33 -7.41 5.46
CA VAL A 7 -1.67 -6.19 4.98
C VAL A 7 -0.61 -5.72 5.97
N GLU A 8 -0.90 -5.77 7.28
CA GLU A 8 0.07 -5.45 8.33
C GLU A 8 1.25 -6.43 8.33
N THR A 9 0.99 -7.72 8.18
CA THR A 9 2.03 -8.75 8.08
C THR A 9 2.92 -8.52 6.86
N THR A 10 2.31 -8.22 5.70
CA THR A 10 3.05 -7.88 4.47
C THR A 10 3.92 -6.63 4.70
N LYS A 11 3.37 -5.57 5.29
CA LYS A 11 4.12 -4.34 5.62
C LYS A 11 5.31 -4.64 6.52
N ARG A 12 5.12 -5.42 7.59
CA ARG A 12 6.20 -5.79 8.53
C ARG A 12 7.28 -6.64 7.86
N GLY A 13 6.89 -7.54 6.95
CA GLY A 13 7.85 -8.34 6.19
C GLY A 13 8.67 -7.53 5.18
N LEU A 14 8.08 -6.47 4.62
CA LEU A 14 8.77 -5.59 3.67
C LEU A 14 9.76 -4.65 4.36
N GLU A 15 9.39 -4.11 5.51
CA GLU A 15 10.12 -3.03 6.19
C GLU A 15 11.62 -3.32 6.37
N PRO A 16 12.06 -4.45 6.94
CA PRO A 16 13.50 -4.73 7.11
C PRO A 16 14.25 -4.97 5.79
N LEU A 17 13.53 -5.28 4.71
CA LEU A 17 14.13 -5.61 3.42
C LEU A 17 14.34 -4.39 2.52
N ILE A 18 13.46 -3.40 2.61
CA ILE A 18 13.45 -2.27 1.67
C ILE A 18 13.62 -0.89 2.34
N LEU A 19 13.54 -0.78 3.67
CA LEU A 19 13.76 0.49 4.37
C LEU A 19 15.18 1.01 4.10
N GLU A 20 15.30 2.32 3.84
CA GLU A 20 16.55 3.00 3.53
C GLU A 20 17.24 2.57 2.23
N ARG A 21 16.60 1.71 1.41
CA ARG A 21 17.13 1.35 0.10
C ARG A 21 16.90 2.45 -0.91
N GLN A 22 17.88 2.63 -1.80
CA GLN A 22 17.75 3.51 -2.96
C GLN A 22 17.09 2.76 -4.11
N VAL A 23 16.11 3.40 -4.76
CA VAL A 23 15.46 2.85 -5.95
C VAL A 23 16.31 3.18 -7.18
N LEU A 24 16.90 2.18 -7.81
CA LEU A 24 17.69 2.34 -9.03
C LEU A 24 16.82 2.45 -10.28
N SER A 25 15.77 1.64 -10.35
CA SER A 25 14.83 1.65 -11.47
C SER A 25 13.45 1.15 -11.09
N ILE A 26 12.47 1.48 -11.94
CA ILE A 26 11.08 1.04 -11.83
C ILE A 26 10.63 0.47 -13.15
N HIS A 27 10.01 -0.69 -13.10
CA HIS A 27 9.42 -1.33 -14.27
C HIS A 27 7.91 -1.50 -14.08
N ILE A 28 7.13 -0.99 -15.02
CA ILE A 28 5.68 -1.10 -15.06
C ILE A 28 5.34 -2.03 -16.23
N TYR A 29 5.12 -3.31 -15.94
CA TYR A 29 4.82 -4.32 -16.96
C TYR A 29 3.36 -4.28 -17.39
N GLN A 30 2.45 -3.87 -16.48
CA GLN A 30 1.03 -3.69 -16.75
C GLN A 30 0.60 -2.30 -16.30
N LYS A 31 0.19 -1.47 -17.26
CA LYS A 31 -0.20 -0.07 -16.99
C LYS A 31 -1.57 0.06 -16.31
N GLN A 32 -2.42 -0.94 -16.45
CA GLN A 32 -3.81 -0.92 -15.96
C GLN A 32 -4.04 -2.04 -14.96
N LEU A 33 -4.16 -1.67 -13.68
CA LEU A 33 -4.73 -2.47 -12.61
C LEU A 33 -6.17 -2.02 -12.35
N ARG A 34 -6.63 -2.04 -11.08
CA ARG A 34 -7.92 -1.44 -10.72
C ARG A 34 -8.02 0.00 -11.21
N TRP A 35 -6.92 0.75 -11.07
CA TRP A 35 -6.71 2.06 -11.68
C TRP A 35 -5.42 2.06 -12.49
N LYS A 36 -5.30 3.05 -13.38
CA LYS A 36 -4.08 3.24 -14.16
C LYS A 36 -2.91 3.58 -13.23
N ILE A 37 -1.81 2.86 -13.37
CA ILE A 37 -0.56 3.20 -12.66
C ILE A 37 -0.03 4.51 -13.24
N PRO A 38 0.35 5.50 -12.40
CA PRO A 38 0.86 6.77 -12.89
C PRO A 38 2.13 6.59 -13.71
N SER A 39 2.11 7.05 -14.95
CA SER A 39 3.22 6.86 -15.90
C SER A 39 4.50 7.62 -15.53
N HIS A 40 4.39 8.63 -14.68
CA HIS A 40 5.52 9.44 -14.19
C HIS A 40 6.30 8.78 -13.03
N LEU A 41 5.81 7.67 -12.45
CA LEU A 41 6.49 7.01 -11.32
C LEU A 41 7.98 6.70 -11.61
N PRO A 42 8.37 6.17 -12.78
CA PRO A 42 9.78 5.86 -13.03
C PRO A 42 10.71 7.06 -12.91
N THR A 43 10.26 8.24 -13.36
CA THR A 43 11.05 9.47 -13.24
C THR A 43 10.96 10.12 -11.87
N THR A 44 9.85 9.88 -11.16
CA THR A 44 9.58 10.50 -9.85
C THR A 44 10.34 9.82 -8.71
N ILE A 45 10.49 8.49 -8.77
CA ILE A 45 11.02 7.70 -7.65
C ILE A 45 12.47 7.23 -7.91
N LYS A 46 12.94 7.22 -9.16
CA LYS A 46 14.32 6.82 -9.48
C LYS A 46 15.32 7.69 -8.72
N GLY A 47 16.26 7.02 -8.03
CA GLY A 47 17.29 7.66 -7.21
C GLY A 47 16.84 8.03 -5.79
N GLU A 48 15.54 7.94 -5.49
CA GLU A 48 15.01 8.23 -4.17
C GLU A 48 15.25 7.09 -3.18
N PHE A 49 15.36 7.45 -1.89
CA PHE A 49 15.48 6.52 -0.78
C PHE A 49 14.14 6.29 -0.11
N ILE A 50 13.86 5.06 0.29
CA ILE A 50 12.68 4.73 1.10
C ILE A 50 12.91 5.21 2.53
N LYS A 51 12.10 6.17 2.98
CA LYS A 51 12.23 6.82 4.29
C LYS A 51 11.38 6.16 5.38
N LYS A 52 10.25 5.59 5.01
CA LYS A 52 9.33 4.98 5.95
C LYS A 52 8.38 4.03 5.23
N ILE A 53 8.01 2.95 5.90
CA ILE A 53 6.95 2.05 5.45
C ILE A 53 5.89 2.04 6.53
N SER A 54 4.65 2.28 6.15
CA SER A 54 3.51 2.33 7.07
C SER A 54 2.28 1.72 6.42
N ARG A 55 1.22 1.58 7.19
CA ARG A 55 -0.08 1.10 6.72
C ARG A 55 -1.16 2.11 7.11
N ARG A 56 -2.14 2.25 6.27
CA ARG A 56 -3.40 2.94 6.56
C ARG A 56 -4.55 2.09 6.04
N ALA A 57 -5.41 1.59 6.92
CA ALA A 57 -6.42 0.60 6.59
C ALA A 57 -5.80 -0.60 5.82
N LYS A 58 -6.26 -0.88 4.61
CA LYS A 58 -5.74 -1.96 3.75
C LYS A 58 -4.72 -1.48 2.71
N PHE A 59 -4.11 -0.31 2.92
CA PHE A 59 -3.10 0.26 2.03
C PHE A 59 -1.72 0.21 2.69
N ILE A 60 -0.71 -0.22 1.94
CA ILE A 60 0.71 -0.11 2.27
C ILE A 60 1.21 1.22 1.72
N LEU A 61 1.91 1.97 2.55
CA LEU A 61 2.42 3.30 2.25
C LEU A 61 3.95 3.28 2.31
N ILE A 62 4.59 3.48 1.16
CA ILE A 62 6.05 3.57 1.05
C ILE A 62 6.42 5.04 0.82
N LYS A 63 7.00 5.67 1.83
CA LYS A 63 7.33 7.10 1.86
C LYS A 63 8.70 7.38 1.27
N PHE A 64 8.74 8.34 0.35
CA PHE A 64 9.94 8.96 -0.22
C PHE A 64 10.02 10.44 0.18
N ASN A 65 11.07 11.16 -0.20
CA ASN A 65 11.18 12.60 0.08
C ASN A 65 10.08 13.42 -0.62
N ASN A 66 9.76 13.07 -1.86
CA ASN A 66 8.88 13.82 -2.75
C ASN A 66 7.41 13.34 -2.75
N GLY A 67 7.11 12.24 -2.06
CA GLY A 67 5.75 11.70 -2.00
C GLY A 67 5.68 10.32 -1.37
N THR A 68 4.57 9.63 -1.63
CA THR A 68 4.29 8.31 -1.08
C THR A 68 3.71 7.40 -2.16
N LEU A 69 4.32 6.24 -2.35
CA LEU A 69 3.75 5.16 -3.13
C LEU A 69 2.70 4.44 -2.29
N VAL A 70 1.47 4.37 -2.79
CA VAL A 70 0.32 3.80 -2.09
C VAL A 70 -0.10 2.53 -2.81
N ILE A 71 -0.01 1.39 -2.12
CA ILE A 71 -0.29 0.08 -2.68
C ILE A 71 -1.48 -0.55 -1.98
N HIS A 72 -2.45 -1.04 -2.76
CA HIS A 72 -3.55 -1.88 -2.29
C HIS A 72 -3.45 -3.26 -2.93
N LEU A 73 -3.48 -4.30 -2.11
CA LEU A 73 -3.30 -5.67 -2.62
C LEU A 73 -4.51 -6.20 -3.40
N GLY A 74 -5.66 -5.54 -3.32
CA GLY A 74 -6.88 -6.02 -3.97
C GLY A 74 -7.39 -7.31 -3.37
N MET A 75 -7.65 -8.30 -4.21
CA MET A 75 -8.16 -9.62 -3.77
C MET A 75 -7.10 -10.73 -3.85
N SER A 76 -6.12 -10.60 -4.72
CA SER A 76 -5.13 -11.64 -5.01
C SER A 76 -3.70 -11.08 -5.09
N GLY A 77 -3.55 -9.80 -4.81
CA GLY A 77 -2.25 -9.14 -4.87
C GLY A 77 -1.34 -9.58 -3.74
N SER A 78 -0.07 -9.70 -4.05
CA SER A 78 1.01 -9.97 -3.11
C SER A 78 2.26 -9.17 -3.49
N ILE A 79 3.10 -8.94 -2.50
CA ILE A 79 4.39 -8.28 -2.71
C ILE A 79 5.48 -9.24 -2.21
N SER A 80 6.52 -9.40 -3.00
CA SER A 80 7.72 -10.15 -2.65
C SER A 80 8.97 -9.31 -2.88
N VAL A 81 10.00 -9.57 -2.07
CA VAL A 81 11.35 -9.07 -2.31
C VAL A 81 12.22 -10.27 -2.66
N VAL A 82 12.86 -10.20 -3.81
CA VAL A 82 13.64 -11.30 -4.40
C VAL A 82 14.96 -10.76 -4.96
N PRO A 83 15.98 -11.60 -5.21
CA PRO A 83 17.16 -11.19 -5.97
C PRO A 83 16.77 -10.61 -7.33
N SER A 84 17.42 -9.53 -7.76
CA SER A 84 17.09 -8.83 -9.01
C SER A 84 17.21 -9.68 -10.27
N GLY A 85 18.08 -10.69 -10.25
CA GLY A 85 18.28 -11.65 -11.34
C GLY A 85 17.23 -12.76 -11.42
N GLU A 86 16.31 -12.87 -10.45
CA GLU A 86 15.28 -13.89 -10.49
C GLU A 86 14.32 -13.65 -11.67
N PRO A 87 13.97 -14.70 -12.47
CA PRO A 87 13.08 -14.54 -13.61
C PRO A 87 11.70 -13.99 -13.20
N LEU A 88 11.16 -13.12 -14.07
CA LEU A 88 9.79 -12.63 -13.89
C LEU A 88 8.78 -13.76 -14.08
N LYS A 89 7.80 -13.82 -13.17
CA LYS A 89 6.66 -14.75 -13.29
C LYS A 89 5.47 -14.06 -13.93
N LYS A 90 4.57 -14.86 -14.49
CA LYS A 90 3.28 -14.37 -14.98
C LYS A 90 2.58 -13.56 -13.88
N HIS A 91 1.95 -12.45 -14.26
CA HIS A 91 1.24 -11.53 -13.36
C HIS A 91 2.11 -10.68 -12.40
N HIS A 92 3.44 -10.65 -12.58
CA HIS A 92 4.24 -9.57 -12.04
C HIS A 92 3.94 -8.31 -12.87
N HIS A 93 3.38 -7.29 -12.23
CA HIS A 93 2.88 -6.10 -12.92
C HIS A 93 3.71 -4.86 -12.68
N PHE A 94 4.47 -4.86 -11.57
CA PHE A 94 5.27 -3.72 -11.14
C PHE A 94 6.49 -4.20 -10.38
N GLU A 95 7.63 -3.53 -10.57
CA GLU A 95 8.90 -3.85 -9.92
C GLU A 95 9.65 -2.58 -9.53
N LEU A 96 10.22 -2.55 -8.34
CA LEU A 96 11.24 -1.61 -7.90
C LEU A 96 12.55 -2.36 -7.74
N LEU A 97 13.60 -1.92 -8.44
CA LEU A 97 14.96 -2.43 -8.30
C LEU A 97 15.73 -1.56 -7.29
N PHE A 98 16.42 -2.18 -6.35
CA PHE A 98 17.17 -1.50 -5.29
C PHE A 98 18.69 -1.61 -5.47
N ASP A 99 19.41 -0.78 -4.70
CA ASP A 99 20.87 -0.66 -4.66
C ASP A 99 21.60 -1.89 -4.09
N ASN A 100 20.87 -2.80 -3.43
CA ASN A 100 21.38 -4.02 -2.84
C ASN A 100 21.11 -5.27 -3.70
N GLU A 101 20.92 -5.11 -4.99
CA GLU A 101 20.66 -6.21 -5.94
C GLU A 101 19.37 -7.01 -5.63
N THR A 102 18.41 -6.39 -4.96
CA THR A 102 17.08 -6.98 -4.75
C THR A 102 16.00 -6.20 -5.51
N SER A 103 14.87 -6.84 -5.74
CA SER A 103 13.68 -6.23 -6.35
C SER A 103 12.45 -6.47 -5.50
N MET A 104 11.66 -5.42 -5.30
CA MET A 104 10.29 -5.56 -4.80
C MET A 104 9.35 -5.74 -5.97
N ARG A 105 8.60 -6.83 -6.01
CA ARG A 105 7.68 -7.18 -7.09
C ARG A 105 6.24 -7.25 -6.60
N PHE A 106 5.35 -6.65 -7.38
CA PHE A 106 3.90 -6.74 -7.16
C PHE A 106 3.30 -7.75 -8.13
N HIS A 107 2.74 -8.82 -7.58
CA HIS A 107 2.05 -9.89 -8.30
C HIS A 107 0.55 -9.81 -8.04
N ASP A 108 -0.29 -9.77 -9.09
CA ASP A 108 -1.75 -9.70 -8.94
C ASP A 108 -2.49 -10.31 -10.16
N PRO A 109 -2.80 -11.61 -10.14
CA PRO A 109 -3.45 -12.30 -11.25
C PRO A 109 -4.78 -11.69 -11.66
N ARG A 110 -5.54 -11.14 -10.71
CA ARG A 110 -6.88 -10.58 -10.96
C ARG A 110 -6.89 -9.09 -11.29
N ARG A 111 -5.76 -8.39 -11.09
CA ARG A 111 -5.59 -6.95 -11.33
C ARG A 111 -6.58 -6.05 -10.56
N PHE A 112 -7.03 -6.48 -9.38
CA PHE A 112 -7.88 -5.71 -8.49
C PHE A 112 -7.09 -4.87 -7.46
N GLY A 113 -5.80 -5.06 -7.43
CA GLY A 113 -4.90 -4.21 -6.67
C GLY A 113 -4.70 -2.83 -7.32
N SER A 114 -3.98 -1.99 -6.64
CA SER A 114 -3.65 -0.66 -7.17
C SER A 114 -2.30 -0.18 -6.69
N ILE A 115 -1.67 0.62 -7.54
CA ILE A 115 -0.42 1.35 -7.28
C ILE A 115 -0.68 2.80 -7.64
N LEU A 116 -0.61 3.68 -6.64
CA LEU A 116 -0.93 5.09 -6.77
C LEU A 116 0.21 5.94 -6.22
N TRP A 117 0.23 7.19 -6.59
CA TRP A 117 1.18 8.17 -6.07
C TRP A 117 0.47 9.29 -5.35
N GLN A 118 0.91 9.60 -4.14
CA GLN A 118 0.46 10.72 -3.36
C GLN A 118 1.60 11.71 -3.18
N LYS A 119 1.47 12.92 -3.71
CA LYS A 119 2.42 14.01 -3.45
C LYS A 119 2.34 14.46 -2.00
N ASN A 120 3.42 15.05 -1.47
CA ASN A 120 3.49 15.43 -0.05
C ASN A 120 2.35 16.34 0.42
N ASN A 121 1.91 17.25 -0.42
CA ASN A 121 0.87 18.25 -0.08
C ASN A 121 -0.54 17.81 -0.51
N GLU A 122 -0.71 16.59 -0.97
CA GLU A 122 -1.99 16.06 -1.43
C GLU A 122 -2.43 14.90 -0.54
N LYS A 123 -3.73 14.81 -0.26
CA LYS A 123 -4.35 13.62 0.34
C LYS A 123 -5.21 12.95 -0.70
N LEU A 124 -4.94 11.69 -0.98
CA LEU A 124 -5.79 10.89 -1.86
C LEU A 124 -7.22 10.86 -1.30
N SER A 125 -8.18 11.03 -2.18
CA SER A 125 -9.63 10.97 -1.81
C SER A 125 -10.02 9.65 -1.15
N LEU A 126 -9.28 8.58 -1.44
CA LEU A 126 -9.41 7.25 -0.83
C LEU A 126 -9.32 7.26 0.71
N PHE A 127 -8.57 8.22 1.29
CA PHE A 127 -8.36 8.29 2.74
C PHE A 127 -9.35 9.21 3.46
N LYS A 128 -10.14 10.01 2.72
CA LYS A 128 -11.04 11.00 3.32
C LYS A 128 -12.12 10.39 4.20
N ASN A 129 -12.62 9.21 3.82
CA ASN A 129 -13.74 8.56 4.50
C ASN A 129 -13.31 7.35 5.36
N LEU A 130 -12.01 7.17 5.57
CA LEU A 130 -11.51 6.12 6.46
C LEU A 130 -11.68 6.57 7.92
N GLY A 131 -12.24 5.69 8.74
CA GLY A 131 -12.29 5.86 10.20
C GLY A 131 -10.89 5.88 10.84
N PRO A 132 -10.77 6.05 12.15
CA PRO A 132 -9.49 5.97 12.84
C PRO A 132 -8.90 4.55 12.74
N GLU A 133 -7.57 4.45 12.85
CA GLU A 133 -6.91 3.14 12.88
C GLU A 133 -7.30 2.38 14.15
N PRO A 134 -7.67 1.08 14.07
CA PRO A 134 -8.24 0.32 15.17
C PRO A 134 -7.34 0.20 16.41
N LEU A 135 -6.02 0.30 16.21
CA LEU A 135 -5.03 0.20 17.30
C LEU A 135 -4.40 1.55 17.66
N SER A 136 -4.96 2.65 17.15
CA SER A 136 -4.52 3.99 17.55
C SER A 136 -5.31 4.50 18.75
N SER A 137 -4.76 5.48 19.46
CA SER A 137 -5.46 6.18 20.54
C SER A 137 -6.71 6.94 20.07
N GLU A 138 -6.83 7.21 18.78
CA GLU A 138 -8.00 7.84 18.17
C GLU A 138 -9.22 6.91 18.15
N PHE A 139 -9.00 5.59 18.13
CA PHE A 139 -10.07 4.58 18.22
C PHE A 139 -10.27 4.18 19.68
N ASN A 140 -11.11 4.90 20.37
CA ASN A 140 -11.45 4.68 21.79
C ASN A 140 -12.95 4.48 21.97
N GLU A 141 -13.35 4.23 23.22
CA GLU A 141 -14.75 3.98 23.59
C GLU A 141 -15.70 5.12 23.17
N ASN A 142 -15.26 6.38 23.32
CA ASN A 142 -16.06 7.54 22.93
C ASN A 142 -16.25 7.60 21.41
N THR A 143 -15.21 7.32 20.64
CA THR A 143 -15.28 7.27 19.17
C THR A 143 -16.28 6.21 18.72
N LEU A 144 -16.24 5.02 19.32
CA LEU A 144 -17.17 3.94 19.02
C LEU A 144 -18.58 4.30 19.47
N TYR A 145 -18.75 4.84 20.68
CA TYR A 145 -20.03 5.26 21.22
C TYR A 145 -20.70 6.32 20.32
N LEU A 146 -19.99 7.39 19.97
CA LEU A 146 -20.52 8.46 19.12
C LEU A 146 -20.87 7.96 17.72
N SER A 147 -20.03 7.10 17.13
CA SER A 147 -20.28 6.54 15.80
C SER A 147 -21.44 5.53 15.77
N SER A 148 -21.81 4.95 16.93
CA SER A 148 -22.91 4.00 17.05
C SER A 148 -24.29 4.64 17.31
N ARG A 149 -24.31 5.88 17.77
CA ARG A 149 -25.56 6.59 18.09
C ARG A 149 -26.43 6.79 16.85
N ASP A 150 -27.75 6.68 17.09
CA ASP A 150 -28.77 6.90 16.08
C ASP A 150 -28.65 6.06 14.79
N ARG A 151 -27.93 4.93 14.88
CA ARG A 151 -27.73 3.99 13.78
C ARG A 151 -28.62 2.75 13.91
N LYS A 152 -29.43 2.49 12.88
CA LYS A 152 -30.24 1.26 12.79
C LYS A 152 -29.44 0.01 12.36
N LYS A 153 -28.14 0.16 12.07
CA LYS A 153 -27.27 -0.95 11.66
C LYS A 153 -26.78 -1.71 12.88
N ASN A 154 -26.64 -3.05 12.76
CA ASN A 154 -26.06 -3.85 13.83
C ASN A 154 -24.58 -3.48 14.06
N ILE A 155 -24.10 -3.71 15.28
CA ILE A 155 -22.75 -3.31 15.72
C ILE A 155 -21.63 -3.92 14.85
N LYS A 156 -21.78 -5.17 14.42
CA LYS A 156 -20.82 -5.84 13.52
C LYS A 156 -20.65 -5.08 12.21
N ARG A 157 -21.74 -4.62 11.61
CA ARG A 157 -21.72 -3.85 10.35
C ARG A 157 -21.18 -2.43 10.56
N LEU A 158 -21.40 -1.87 11.74
CA LEU A 158 -20.84 -0.59 12.11
C LEU A 158 -19.32 -0.65 12.22
N LEU A 159 -18.78 -1.64 12.94
CA LEU A 159 -17.34 -1.86 13.07
C LEU A 159 -16.67 -2.11 11.71
N TRP A 160 -17.34 -2.80 10.79
CA TRP A 160 -16.82 -3.05 9.43
C TRP A 160 -16.70 -1.81 8.55
N ILE A 161 -17.48 -0.78 8.85
CA ILE A 161 -17.46 0.50 8.10
C ILE A 161 -16.52 1.51 8.77
N ALA A 162 -16.32 1.40 10.09
CA ALA A 162 -15.48 2.29 10.87
C ALA A 162 -13.98 1.95 10.76
N ILE A 163 -13.63 0.76 10.26
CA ILE A 163 -12.28 0.26 10.03
C ILE A 163 -12.04 0.13 8.52
#